data_24f47e9d035c7617059f8dec683aaa55
#
_entry.id   24f47e9d035c7617059f8dec683aaa55
#
_cell.length_a   1.000
_cell.length_b   1.000
_cell.length_c   1.000
_cell.angle_alpha   90.00
_cell.angle_beta   90.00
_cell.angle_gamma   90.00
#
_symmetry.space_group_name_H-M   'P 1'
#
loop_
_entity.id
_entity.type
_entity.pdbx_description
1 polymer ?
#
loop_
_entity_poly.entity_id
_entity_poly.type
_entity_poly.pdbx_seq_one_letter_code
_entity_poly.pdbx_strand_id
1 'polypeptide(L)'
;FPSDVSLQFDLSFSNNRGIGVFFVAARGVEGEDILEDLPERNGTYSQYTGGKINCYGFSLHRFFPDGRHNDGANIRMNSGFYLVNHVEPDPIMKANQAYGVRIEKAGGYLRLWVDGDLVHDWQDDGTHGATLTGGKIGFRVRGHRSCIMYLDNIVIDCP
;
A
#
# COMPACT_ATOMS: atom_id res chain seq x y z
N PHE A 1 5.07 0.80 -14.40
CA PHE A 1 4.96 -0.67 -14.34
C PHE A 1 3.72 -1.11 -15.10
N PRO A 2 3.72 -2.32 -15.70
CA PRO A 2 2.57 -2.88 -16.39
C PRO A 2 1.42 -3.22 -15.44
N SER A 3 0.31 -3.78 -15.98
CA SER A 3 -0.86 -4.17 -15.19
C SER A 3 -0.52 -5.25 -14.16
N ASP A 4 0.28 -6.23 -14.57
CA ASP A 4 0.62 -7.36 -13.73
C ASP A 4 2.01 -7.17 -13.15
N VAL A 5 2.12 -7.27 -11.85
CA VAL A 5 3.35 -6.99 -11.11
C VAL A 5 3.39 -7.80 -9.81
N SER A 6 4.57 -8.31 -9.49
CA SER A 6 4.90 -8.87 -8.18
C SER A 6 6.00 -8.03 -7.55
N LEU A 7 5.79 -7.60 -6.33
CA LEU A 7 6.70 -6.78 -5.53
C LEU A 7 7.06 -7.55 -4.27
N GLN A 8 8.35 -7.80 -4.05
CA GLN A 8 8.86 -8.45 -2.84
C GLN A 8 9.88 -7.55 -2.15
N PHE A 9 9.88 -7.53 -0.84
CA PHE A 9 10.83 -6.74 -0.05
C PHE A 9 10.85 -7.18 1.41
N ASP A 10 11.94 -6.88 2.10
CA ASP A 10 12.02 -6.95 3.55
C ASP A 10 11.54 -5.64 4.14
N LEU A 11 10.68 -5.72 5.15
CA LEU A 11 10.03 -4.58 5.79
C LEU A 11 10.29 -4.58 7.30
N SER A 12 10.70 -3.45 7.84
CA SER A 12 10.74 -3.24 9.30
C SER A 12 10.41 -1.80 9.68
N PHE A 13 10.05 -1.60 10.94
CA PHE A 13 9.73 -0.29 11.50
C PHE A 13 10.56 -0.03 12.75
N SER A 14 10.99 1.20 12.96
CA SER A 14 11.78 1.60 14.14
C SER A 14 10.98 1.63 15.43
N ASN A 15 9.67 1.77 15.36
CA ASN A 15 8.75 1.80 16.51
C ASN A 15 7.29 1.60 16.09
N ASN A 16 6.40 1.40 17.06
CA ASN A 16 4.96 1.20 16.87
C ASN A 16 4.20 2.55 16.91
N ARG A 17 4.52 3.49 16.00
CA ARG A 17 3.89 4.82 15.94
C ARG A 17 3.59 5.28 14.50
N GLY A 18 3.39 4.36 13.61
CA GLY A 18 3.14 4.68 12.20
C GLY A 18 2.35 3.60 11.48
N ILE A 19 2.09 3.87 10.22
CA ILE A 19 1.41 2.98 9.28
C ILE A 19 2.27 2.90 8.03
N GLY A 20 2.65 1.70 7.63
CA GLY A 20 3.24 1.46 6.32
C GLY A 20 2.15 1.41 5.26
N VAL A 21 2.32 2.15 4.17
CA VAL A 21 1.40 2.16 3.04
C VAL A 21 2.17 1.89 1.76
N PHE A 22 1.68 0.93 0.99
CA PHE A 22 2.29 0.45 -0.24
C PHE A 22 1.29 0.63 -1.37
N PHE A 23 1.68 1.36 -2.42
CA PHE A 23 0.81 1.65 -3.55
C PHE A 23 1.22 0.83 -4.77
N VAL A 24 0.26 0.29 -5.48
CA VAL A 24 0.43 -0.30 -6.81
C VAL A 24 -0.57 0.30 -7.78
N ALA A 25 -0.26 0.25 -9.07
CA ALA A 25 -1.08 0.81 -10.16
C ALA A 25 -1.43 2.30 -9.97
N ALA A 26 -0.48 3.09 -9.40
CA ALA A 26 -0.74 4.51 -9.12
C ALA A 26 -0.64 5.36 -10.40
N ARG A 27 -1.76 5.99 -10.76
CA ARG A 27 -1.91 6.95 -11.88
C ARG A 27 -2.83 8.10 -11.48
N GLY A 28 -2.81 9.18 -12.25
CA GLY A 28 -3.86 10.19 -12.22
C GLY A 28 -5.22 9.61 -12.62
N VAL A 29 -6.29 10.25 -12.21
CA VAL A 29 -7.67 9.77 -12.46
C VAL A 29 -8.04 9.77 -13.95
N GLU A 30 -7.36 10.56 -14.77
CA GLU A 30 -7.50 10.60 -16.22
C GLU A 30 -6.36 9.86 -16.95
N GLY A 31 -5.54 9.09 -16.20
CA GLY A 31 -4.43 8.31 -16.73
C GLY A 31 -3.07 9.01 -16.72
N GLU A 32 -2.97 10.21 -16.14
CA GLU A 32 -1.75 11.03 -16.08
C GLU A 32 -0.62 10.33 -15.33
N ASP A 33 0.62 10.65 -15.66
CA ASP A 33 1.77 10.29 -14.84
C ASP A 33 1.76 11.13 -13.56
N ILE A 34 1.75 10.44 -12.40
CA ILE A 34 1.64 11.11 -11.10
C ILE A 34 2.90 11.91 -10.70
N LEU A 35 4.01 11.73 -11.38
CA LEU A 35 5.25 12.44 -11.09
C LEU A 35 5.50 13.60 -12.07
N GLU A 36 5.01 13.48 -13.31
CA GLU A 36 5.30 14.41 -14.38
C GLU A 36 4.12 15.36 -14.65
N ASP A 37 2.89 14.84 -14.64
CA ASP A 37 1.71 15.57 -15.08
C ASP A 37 0.88 16.17 -13.94
N LEU A 38 1.05 15.68 -12.71
CA LEU A 38 0.31 16.16 -11.55
C LEU A 38 1.15 17.10 -10.68
N PRO A 39 0.49 18.06 -9.97
CA PRO A 39 1.19 18.95 -9.06
C PRO A 39 2.03 18.21 -8.02
N GLU A 40 3.18 18.77 -7.70
CA GLU A 40 4.06 18.26 -6.67
C GLU A 40 3.32 18.09 -5.32
N ARG A 41 3.60 17.01 -4.63
CA ARG A 41 2.99 16.67 -3.35
C ARG A 41 3.98 16.86 -2.22
N ASN A 42 3.51 17.44 -1.13
CA ASN A 42 4.35 17.76 0.05
C ASN A 42 4.18 16.76 1.21
N GLY A 43 3.53 15.61 0.97
CA GLY A 43 3.29 14.60 1.99
C GLY A 43 2.00 14.75 2.77
N THR A 44 1.19 15.78 2.51
CA THR A 44 -0.14 15.93 3.14
C THR A 44 -1.03 14.75 2.78
N TYR A 45 -1.70 14.16 3.78
CA TYR A 45 -2.45 12.90 3.63
C TYR A 45 -3.53 12.96 2.54
N SER A 46 -4.31 14.05 2.50
CA SER A 46 -5.40 14.24 1.53
C SER A 46 -4.91 14.24 0.06
N GLN A 47 -3.66 14.57 -0.18
CA GLN A 47 -3.07 14.52 -1.52
C GLN A 47 -2.92 13.09 -2.07
N TYR A 48 -3.02 12.08 -1.20
CA TYR A 48 -2.87 10.65 -1.54
C TYR A 48 -4.16 9.85 -1.37
N THR A 49 -5.18 10.41 -0.75
CA THR A 49 -6.45 9.73 -0.45
C THR A 49 -7.66 10.42 -1.04
N GLY A 50 -7.53 11.68 -1.40
CA GLY A 50 -8.59 12.51 -1.95
C GLY A 50 -8.26 12.99 -3.36
N GLY A 51 -8.95 12.52 -4.35
CA GLY A 51 -9.16 13.27 -5.54
C GLY A 51 -8.39 12.84 -6.78
N LYS A 52 -7.10 13.03 -6.93
CA LYS A 52 -6.43 12.98 -8.25
C LYS A 52 -5.58 11.74 -8.53
N ILE A 53 -5.51 10.80 -7.62
CA ILE A 53 -4.70 9.59 -7.80
C ILE A 53 -5.58 8.36 -7.66
N ASN A 54 -5.62 7.54 -8.71
CA ASN A 54 -6.10 6.18 -8.66
C ASN A 54 -4.94 5.27 -8.23
N CYS A 55 -5.17 4.38 -7.28
CA CYS A 55 -4.23 3.33 -6.90
C CYS A 55 -4.92 2.29 -6.00
N TYR A 56 -4.33 1.11 -5.91
CA TYR A 56 -4.58 0.23 -4.78
C TYR A 56 -3.54 0.49 -3.71
N GLY A 57 -3.98 0.66 -2.46
CA GLY A 57 -3.13 0.92 -1.31
C GLY A 57 -3.25 -0.18 -0.27
N PHE A 58 -2.15 -0.86 0.02
CA PHE A 58 -2.04 -1.80 1.13
C PHE A 58 -1.55 -1.08 2.36
N SER A 59 -2.10 -1.34 3.53
CA SER A 59 -1.61 -0.78 4.78
C SER A 59 -1.35 -1.85 5.82
N LEU A 60 -0.13 -1.83 6.38
CA LEU A 60 0.41 -2.76 7.36
C LEU A 60 1.03 -1.98 8.54
N HIS A 61 1.28 -2.66 9.65
CA HIS A 61 1.86 -2.06 10.85
C HIS A 61 1.07 -0.82 11.27
N ARG A 62 -0.24 -1.03 11.48
CA ARG A 62 -1.16 0.09 11.64
C ARG A 62 -1.23 0.56 13.08
N PHE A 63 -0.37 1.51 13.45
CA PHE A 63 -0.34 2.13 14.76
C PHE A 63 -0.62 3.63 14.69
N PHE A 64 -1.39 4.13 15.66
CA PHE A 64 -1.58 5.56 15.84
C PHE A 64 -0.28 6.22 16.33
N PRO A 65 -0.13 7.57 16.20
CA PRO A 65 1.04 8.29 16.70
C PRO A 65 1.31 8.13 18.20
N ASP A 66 0.29 7.79 18.99
CA ASP A 66 0.38 7.51 20.42
C ASP A 66 0.79 6.06 20.76
N GLY A 67 0.93 5.20 19.74
CA GLY A 67 1.34 3.81 19.88
C GLY A 67 0.20 2.81 20.05
N ARG A 68 -1.07 3.26 20.07
CA ARG A 68 -2.21 2.33 20.06
C ARG A 68 -2.32 1.65 18.71
N HIS A 69 -2.62 0.36 18.71
CA HIS A 69 -2.88 -0.38 17.48
C HIS A 69 -4.19 0.09 16.83
N ASN A 70 -4.15 0.25 15.52
CA ASN A 70 -5.32 0.56 14.71
C ASN A 70 -5.67 -0.68 13.89
N ASP A 71 -6.45 -1.56 14.48
CA ASP A 71 -6.70 -2.96 14.12
C ASP A 71 -6.58 -3.31 12.64
N GLY A 72 -6.03 -4.49 12.39
CA GLY A 72 -5.95 -5.19 11.12
C GLY A 72 -5.08 -4.55 10.02
N ALA A 73 -5.01 -5.23 8.90
CA ALA A 73 -4.40 -4.78 7.66
C ALA A 73 -5.50 -4.45 6.62
N ASN A 74 -5.25 -3.49 5.73
CA ASN A 74 -6.25 -3.04 4.77
C ASN A 74 -5.76 -3.06 3.34
N ILE A 75 -6.69 -3.33 2.41
CA ILE A 75 -6.59 -2.85 1.03
C ILE A 75 -7.61 -1.72 0.85
N ARG A 76 -7.16 -0.62 0.25
CA ARG A 76 -8.01 0.50 -0.15
C ARG A 76 -7.86 0.78 -1.63
N MET A 77 -8.96 1.20 -2.26
CA MET A 77 -8.97 1.72 -3.62
C MET A 77 -9.15 3.23 -3.59
N ASN A 78 -8.27 3.95 -4.25
CA ASN A 78 -8.36 5.36 -4.58
C ASN A 78 -8.70 5.51 -6.08
N SER A 79 -9.34 6.58 -6.49
CA SER A 79 -9.80 7.71 -5.72
C SER A 79 -11.05 7.32 -4.92
N GLY A 80 -11.37 8.07 -3.86
CA GLY A 80 -12.55 7.80 -3.01
C GLY A 80 -12.20 7.10 -1.70
N PHE A 81 -10.98 6.58 -1.57
CA PHE A 81 -10.46 5.97 -0.34
C PHE A 81 -11.32 4.80 0.18
N TYR A 82 -11.90 4.04 -0.72
CA TYR A 82 -12.77 2.91 -0.39
C TYR A 82 -12.00 1.80 0.33
N LEU A 83 -12.53 1.33 1.46
CA LEU A 83 -12.03 0.13 2.12
C LEU A 83 -12.59 -1.08 1.38
N VAL A 84 -11.75 -1.79 0.63
CA VAL A 84 -12.18 -2.88 -0.23
C VAL A 84 -11.87 -4.26 0.35
N ASN A 85 -10.87 -4.35 1.22
CA ASN A 85 -10.58 -5.56 1.98
C ASN A 85 -9.95 -5.22 3.33
N HIS A 86 -10.29 -5.98 4.36
CA HIS A 86 -9.78 -5.83 5.72
C HIS A 86 -9.59 -7.20 6.35
N VAL A 87 -8.47 -7.40 7.03
CA VAL A 87 -8.15 -8.62 7.76
C VAL A 87 -7.61 -8.30 9.15
N GLU A 88 -7.93 -9.13 10.12
CA GLU A 88 -7.44 -9.07 11.49
C GLU A 88 -6.86 -10.44 11.91
N PRO A 89 -5.78 -10.43 12.69
CA PRO A 89 -4.99 -9.28 13.15
C PRO A 89 -4.09 -8.69 12.04
N ASP A 90 -3.50 -7.51 12.28
CA ASP A 90 -2.41 -6.99 11.45
C ASP A 90 -1.22 -7.97 11.54
N PRO A 91 -0.67 -8.47 10.43
CA PRO A 91 0.42 -9.44 10.48
C PRO A 91 1.74 -8.84 10.99
N ILE A 92 1.88 -7.51 11.00
CA ILE A 92 3.10 -6.81 11.41
C ILE A 92 2.88 -6.03 12.71
N MET A 93 3.01 -6.73 13.82
CA MET A 93 2.74 -6.18 15.15
C MET A 93 3.98 -5.68 15.91
N LYS A 94 5.18 -6.06 15.49
CA LYS A 94 6.41 -5.76 16.23
C LYS A 94 7.31 -4.81 15.44
N ALA A 95 7.75 -3.75 16.09
CA ALA A 95 8.85 -2.94 15.61
C ALA A 95 10.21 -3.65 15.79
N ASN A 96 11.23 -3.17 15.07
CA ASN A 96 12.60 -3.69 15.11
C ASN A 96 12.70 -5.20 14.74
N GLN A 97 11.76 -5.69 13.98
CA GLN A 97 11.74 -7.02 13.39
C GLN A 97 11.56 -6.88 11.88
N ALA A 98 12.34 -7.63 11.10
CA ALA A 98 12.15 -7.71 9.65
C ALA A 98 11.07 -8.74 9.33
N TYR A 99 10.26 -8.44 8.32
CA TYR A 99 9.21 -9.29 7.76
C TYR A 99 9.38 -9.36 6.25
N GLY A 100 9.33 -10.55 5.69
CA GLY A 100 9.28 -10.74 4.24
C GLY A 100 7.89 -10.41 3.73
N VAL A 101 7.76 -9.41 2.85
CA VAL A 101 6.48 -9.00 2.27
C VAL A 101 6.47 -9.28 0.78
N ARG A 102 5.37 -9.85 0.28
CA ARG A 102 5.10 -9.98 -1.15
C ARG A 102 3.72 -9.40 -1.46
N ILE A 103 3.67 -8.52 -2.44
CA ILE A 103 2.42 -7.98 -3.02
C ILE A 103 2.36 -8.43 -4.47
N GLU A 104 1.22 -8.96 -4.89
CA GLU A 104 0.96 -9.35 -6.27
C GLU A 104 -0.32 -8.68 -6.76
N LYS A 105 -0.22 -8.08 -7.94
CA LYS A 105 -1.36 -7.64 -8.72
C LYS A 105 -1.34 -8.37 -10.05
N ALA A 106 -2.38 -9.16 -10.32
CA ALA A 106 -2.56 -9.89 -11.58
C ALA A 106 -3.99 -9.69 -12.10
N GLY A 107 -4.14 -8.92 -13.19
CA GLY A 107 -5.45 -8.43 -13.60
C GLY A 107 -6.12 -7.64 -12.47
N GLY A 108 -7.31 -8.09 -12.05
CA GLY A 108 -8.04 -7.52 -10.90
C GLY A 108 -7.73 -8.17 -9.56
N TYR A 109 -6.89 -9.21 -9.52
CA TYR A 109 -6.54 -9.86 -8.25
C TYR A 109 -5.42 -9.11 -7.54
N LEU A 110 -5.62 -8.91 -6.23
CA LEU A 110 -4.66 -8.31 -5.32
C LEU A 110 -4.40 -9.28 -4.18
N ARG A 111 -3.16 -9.70 -4.03
CA ARG A 111 -2.72 -10.60 -2.97
C ARG A 111 -1.56 -10.00 -2.20
N LEU A 112 -1.51 -10.32 -0.92
CA LEU A 112 -0.42 -9.93 -0.03
C LEU A 112 -0.07 -11.10 0.88
N TRP A 113 1.24 -11.36 0.98
CA TRP A 113 1.80 -12.32 1.92
C TRP A 113 2.76 -11.60 2.86
N VAL A 114 2.80 -12.07 4.10
CA VAL A 114 3.81 -11.68 5.10
C VAL A 114 4.43 -12.96 5.66
N ASP A 115 5.75 -13.06 5.59
CA ASP A 115 6.54 -14.23 5.99
C ASP A 115 6.04 -15.56 5.38
N GLY A 116 5.47 -15.48 4.16
CA GLY A 116 4.92 -16.62 3.42
C GLY A 116 3.43 -16.91 3.69
N ASP A 117 2.84 -16.32 4.72
CA ASP A 117 1.42 -16.47 5.02
C ASP A 117 0.57 -15.52 4.17
N LEU A 118 -0.49 -16.04 3.53
CA LEU A 118 -1.42 -15.25 2.75
C LEU A 118 -2.30 -14.40 3.67
N VAL A 119 -2.17 -13.08 3.57
CA VAL A 119 -2.89 -12.08 4.39
C VAL A 119 -4.11 -11.55 3.65
N HIS A 120 -3.93 -11.14 2.41
CA HIS A 120 -5.00 -10.66 1.56
C HIS A 120 -5.10 -11.50 0.28
N ASP A 121 -6.31 -11.88 -0.09
CA ASP A 121 -6.69 -12.40 -1.41
C ASP A 121 -8.01 -11.75 -1.79
N TRP A 122 -7.95 -10.72 -2.61
CA TRP A 122 -9.11 -9.93 -3.00
C TRP A 122 -9.14 -9.71 -4.50
N GLN A 123 -10.34 -9.75 -5.07
CA GLN A 123 -10.58 -9.47 -6.49
C GLN A 123 -11.42 -8.20 -6.62
N ASP A 124 -10.92 -7.26 -7.43
CA ASP A 124 -11.66 -6.09 -7.85
C ASP A 124 -12.82 -6.50 -8.79
N ASP A 125 -14.05 -6.28 -8.33
CA ASP A 125 -15.29 -6.60 -9.03
C ASP A 125 -15.87 -5.41 -9.81
N GLY A 126 -15.17 -4.29 -9.84
CA GLY A 126 -15.61 -3.06 -10.50
C GLY A 126 -16.62 -2.22 -9.71
N THR A 127 -16.95 -2.59 -8.47
CA THR A 127 -17.92 -1.85 -7.63
C THR A 127 -17.55 -0.37 -7.44
N HIS A 128 -16.26 -0.06 -7.38
CA HIS A 128 -15.74 1.30 -7.16
C HIS A 128 -15.13 1.95 -8.41
N GLY A 129 -15.42 1.42 -9.59
CA GLY A 129 -14.89 1.88 -10.87
C GLY A 129 -14.18 0.78 -11.64
N ALA A 130 -13.59 1.13 -12.77
CA ALA A 130 -12.86 0.16 -13.59
C ALA A 130 -11.62 -0.36 -12.85
N THR A 131 -11.33 -1.65 -12.98
CA THR A 131 -10.11 -2.26 -12.47
C THR A 131 -8.88 -1.47 -12.93
N LEU A 132 -8.04 -1.10 -11.97
CA LEU A 132 -6.85 -0.32 -12.27
C LEU A 132 -5.80 -1.20 -12.97
N THR A 133 -5.25 -0.65 -14.05
CA THR A 133 -4.19 -1.29 -14.84
C THR A 133 -2.81 -0.92 -14.29
N GLY A 134 -1.78 -0.80 -15.14
CA GLY A 134 -0.45 -0.43 -14.70
C GLY A 134 -0.33 1.00 -14.14
N GLY A 135 0.82 1.33 -13.62
CA GLY A 135 1.12 2.63 -13.02
C GLY A 135 2.39 2.61 -12.17
N LYS A 136 2.56 3.60 -11.33
CA LYS A 136 3.71 3.68 -10.41
C LYS A 136 3.49 2.78 -9.19
N ILE A 137 4.60 2.35 -8.60
CA ILE A 137 4.67 1.74 -7.27
C ILE A 137 5.19 2.79 -6.32
N GLY A 138 4.67 2.82 -5.10
CA GLY A 138 5.09 3.80 -4.11
C GLY A 138 5.05 3.26 -2.69
N PHE A 139 5.93 3.82 -1.87
CA PHE A 139 6.07 3.50 -0.45
C PHE A 139 5.87 4.75 0.39
N ARG A 140 5.14 4.63 1.47
CA ARG A 140 4.89 5.73 2.38
C ARG A 140 4.78 5.26 3.82
N VAL A 141 5.38 5.99 4.74
CA VAL A 141 5.06 5.88 6.16
C VAL A 141 4.19 7.06 6.58
N ARG A 142 3.13 6.79 7.32
CA ARG A 142 2.26 7.80 7.94
C ARG A 142 2.27 7.60 9.45
N GLY A 143 2.38 8.68 10.22
CA GLY A 143 2.30 8.58 11.67
C GLY A 143 3.18 9.59 12.37
N HIS A 144 3.74 9.20 13.52
CA HIS A 144 4.67 10.03 14.26
C HIS A 144 5.99 10.21 13.49
N ARG A 145 6.53 11.44 13.50
CA ARG A 145 7.78 11.77 12.77
C ARG A 145 9.00 10.92 13.18
N SER A 146 8.98 10.27 14.33
CA SER A 146 10.04 9.35 14.75
C SER A 146 9.90 7.93 14.20
N CYS A 147 8.80 7.59 13.54
CA CYS A 147 8.63 6.29 12.93
C CYS A 147 9.34 6.25 11.57
N ILE A 148 10.31 5.37 11.48
CA ILE A 148 11.06 5.12 10.24
C ILE A 148 10.64 3.74 9.74
N MET A 149 10.31 3.66 8.48
CA MET A 149 10.08 2.42 7.74
C MET A 149 11.35 2.09 6.95
N TYR A 150 11.86 0.90 7.12
CA TYR A 150 13.02 0.39 6.38
C TYR A 150 12.54 -0.63 5.37
N LEU A 151 13.06 -0.51 4.16
CA LEU A 151 12.82 -1.41 3.05
C LEU A 151 14.18 -1.92 2.55
N ASP A 152 14.31 -3.22 2.36
CA ASP A 152 15.52 -3.85 1.82
C ASP A 152 15.14 -4.97 0.85
N ASN A 153 16.11 -5.44 0.08
CA ASN A 153 15.96 -6.57 -0.86
C ASN A 153 14.75 -6.45 -1.80
N ILE A 154 14.51 -5.23 -2.32
CA ILE A 154 13.36 -4.96 -3.19
C ILE A 154 13.54 -5.65 -4.53
N VAL A 155 12.60 -6.53 -4.88
CA VAL A 155 12.52 -7.20 -6.18
C VAL A 155 11.16 -6.89 -6.80
N ILE A 156 11.15 -6.50 -8.06
CA ILE A 156 9.93 -6.23 -8.84
C ILE A 156 9.98 -7.07 -10.11
N ASP A 157 9.02 -7.98 -10.23
CA ASP A 157 8.83 -8.81 -11.41
C ASP A 157 7.59 -8.35 -12.18
N CYS A 158 7.71 -8.31 -13.49
CA CYS A 158 6.63 -7.97 -14.42
C CYS A 158 6.44 -9.16 -15.36
N PRO A 159 5.60 -10.14 -15.01
CA PRO A 159 5.36 -11.33 -15.83
C PRO A 159 4.66 -11.02 -17.15
#